data_036bd0e00e3b9cadf96faf493e293525
#
_entry.id   036bd0e00e3b9cadf96faf493e293525
#
_cell.length_a   1.000
_cell.length_b   1.000
_cell.length_c   1.000
_cell.angle_alpha   90.00
_cell.angle_beta   90.00
_cell.angle_gamma   90.00
#
_symmetry.space_group_name_H-M   'P 1'
#
loop_
_entity.id
_entity.type
_entity.pdbx_description
1 polymer ?
#
loop_
_entity_poly.entity_id
_entity_poly.type
_entity_poly.pdbx_seq_one_letter_code
_entity_poly.pdbx_strand_id
1 'polypeptide(L)'
;MTSGVPQGSVLGPVLFLIFINDLDSGIVNWILKFADDTKIYSCLREAKDCDMLQDDLDLLYAWSNEWQMQFNVDKCKVMHIGKKNPFYSYKMNGAKLEEVTVEKDLGVYISNDVKPSVQCQQSYLRANRMLGFVKRNIISRHPSILLNMYKSFVRPHLEYCSPAWSPHYKKDKVLLERVQRRFSRLFNHLRHLEFWITPLG
;
A
#
# COMPACT_ATOMS: atom_id res chain seq x y z
N MET A 1 16.20 18.72 22.15
CA MET A 1 15.53 19.10 20.88
C MET A 1 15.42 20.61 20.86
N THR A 2 15.98 21.25 19.88
CA THR A 2 15.97 22.72 19.74
C THR A 2 14.86 23.22 18.81
N SER A 3 14.16 22.31 18.13
CA SER A 3 13.05 22.62 17.20
C SER A 3 12.10 21.42 17.11
N GLY A 4 10.89 21.69 16.57
CA GLY A 4 9.85 20.69 16.36
C GLY A 4 8.84 20.61 17.50
N VAL A 5 7.89 19.67 17.39
CA VAL A 5 6.85 19.39 18.39
C VAL A 5 7.03 17.98 18.95
N PRO A 6 6.67 17.72 20.22
CA PRO A 6 6.76 16.38 20.78
C PRO A 6 5.93 15.38 19.96
N GLN A 7 6.51 14.21 19.67
CA GLN A 7 5.80 13.13 19.01
C GLN A 7 4.61 12.68 19.88
N GLY A 8 3.44 12.50 19.26
CA GLY A 8 2.19 12.17 19.95
C GLY A 8 1.40 13.39 20.47
N SER A 9 1.86 14.63 20.22
CA SER A 9 1.06 15.82 20.51
C SER A 9 -0.14 15.92 19.56
N VAL A 10 -1.21 16.54 20.04
CA VAL A 10 -2.41 16.81 19.21
C VAL A 10 -2.12 17.84 18.12
N LEU A 11 -1.24 18.79 18.40
CA LEU A 11 -0.89 19.88 17.46
C LEU A 11 0.10 19.43 16.37
N GLY A 12 0.90 18.39 16.60
CA GLY A 12 1.92 17.93 15.66
C GLY A 12 1.38 17.70 14.24
N PRO A 13 0.33 16.87 14.07
CA PRO A 13 -0.26 16.65 12.75
C PRO A 13 -0.81 17.91 12.08
N VAL A 14 -1.43 18.79 12.84
CA VAL A 14 -1.98 20.06 12.31
C VAL A 14 -0.87 20.97 11.81
N LEU A 15 0.18 21.15 12.61
CA LEU A 15 1.33 21.98 12.23
C LEU A 15 2.06 21.39 11.02
N PHE A 16 2.16 20.06 10.96
CA PHE A 16 2.74 19.40 9.80
C PHE A 16 1.94 19.63 8.52
N LEU A 17 0.60 19.55 8.57
CA LEU A 17 -0.25 19.85 7.42
C LEU A 17 -0.12 21.29 6.95
N ILE A 18 -0.01 22.24 7.87
CA ILE A 18 0.24 23.66 7.53
C ILE A 18 1.60 23.79 6.86
N PHE A 19 2.61 23.11 7.37
CA PHE A 19 3.99 23.16 6.89
C PHE A 19 4.13 22.64 5.45
N ILE A 20 3.46 21.50 5.10
CA ILE A 20 3.55 20.92 3.76
C ILE A 20 2.48 21.43 2.79
N ASN A 21 1.70 22.45 3.18
CA ASN A 21 0.55 22.89 2.41
C ASN A 21 0.93 23.41 1.02
N ASP A 22 2.05 24.06 0.91
CA ASP A 22 2.57 24.68 -0.32
C ASP A 22 3.53 23.80 -1.12
N LEU A 23 3.76 22.55 -0.70
CA LEU A 23 4.64 21.59 -1.37
C LEU A 23 4.31 21.38 -2.86
N ASP A 24 3.05 21.53 -3.25
CA ASP A 24 2.55 21.38 -4.61
C ASP A 24 2.57 22.69 -5.43
N SER A 25 3.09 23.77 -4.85
CA SER A 25 3.18 25.05 -5.56
C SER A 25 4.14 24.96 -6.75
N GLY A 26 3.62 25.25 -7.93
CA GLY A 26 4.39 25.18 -9.19
C GLY A 26 4.48 23.78 -9.82
N ILE A 27 3.99 22.74 -9.19
CA ILE A 27 3.95 21.39 -9.76
C ILE A 27 2.87 21.32 -10.83
N VAL A 28 3.24 20.83 -12.02
CA VAL A 28 2.35 20.70 -13.18
C VAL A 28 1.64 19.37 -13.21
N ASN A 29 2.32 18.30 -12.80
CA ASN A 29 1.77 16.96 -12.79
C ASN A 29 0.90 16.69 -11.55
N TRP A 30 0.21 15.55 -11.54
CA TRP A 30 -0.65 15.18 -10.41
C TRP A 30 0.18 14.81 -9.19
N ILE A 31 -0.13 15.44 -8.05
CA ILE A 31 0.52 15.15 -6.76
C ILE A 31 -0.52 14.73 -5.73
N LEU A 32 -0.20 13.71 -4.96
CA LEU A 32 -0.98 13.24 -3.82
C LEU A 32 -0.11 13.30 -2.57
N LYS A 33 -0.66 13.89 -1.52
CA LYS A 33 0.01 14.01 -0.21
C LYS A 33 -0.78 13.23 0.84
N PHE A 34 -0.12 12.37 1.61
CA PHE A 34 -0.69 11.67 2.75
C PHE A 34 0.33 11.66 3.89
N ALA A 35 0.14 12.52 4.87
CA ALA A 35 1.14 12.83 5.88
C ALA A 35 2.49 13.16 5.22
N ASP A 36 3.55 12.42 5.53
CA ASP A 36 4.89 12.56 4.95
C ASP A 36 5.06 11.82 3.60
N ASP A 37 4.14 10.95 3.25
CA ASP A 37 4.17 10.25 1.96
C ASP A 37 3.65 11.16 0.84
N THR A 38 4.49 11.38 -0.18
CA THR A 38 4.15 12.18 -1.36
C THR A 38 4.31 11.33 -2.62
N LYS A 39 3.33 11.43 -3.52
CA LYS A 39 3.34 10.76 -4.83
C LYS A 39 3.09 11.76 -5.92
N ILE A 40 3.89 11.66 -6.98
CA ILE A 40 3.69 12.42 -8.21
C ILE A 40 3.47 11.43 -9.35
N TYR A 41 2.55 11.72 -10.25
CA TYR A 41 2.29 10.89 -11.41
C TYR A 41 1.87 11.70 -12.61
N SER A 42 2.25 11.20 -13.78
CA SER A 42 1.98 11.80 -15.08
C SER A 42 1.54 10.75 -16.09
N CYS A 43 0.78 11.19 -17.09
CA CYS A 43 0.44 10.40 -18.25
C CYS A 43 1.44 10.72 -19.37
N LEU A 44 2.41 9.85 -19.58
CA LEU A 44 3.50 10.06 -20.56
C LEU A 44 3.04 9.69 -21.97
N ARG A 45 2.82 10.68 -22.81
CA ARG A 45 2.45 10.52 -24.23
C ARG A 45 3.61 10.85 -25.15
N GLU A 46 4.41 11.85 -24.78
CA GLU A 46 5.53 12.40 -25.52
C GLU A 46 6.78 12.47 -24.62
N ALA A 47 7.95 12.62 -25.22
CA ALA A 47 9.20 12.78 -24.48
C ALA A 47 9.16 14.01 -23.55
N LYS A 48 8.51 15.08 -23.97
CA LYS A 48 8.32 16.30 -23.19
C LYS A 48 7.63 16.04 -21.84
N ASP A 49 6.70 15.08 -21.78
CA ASP A 49 6.00 14.76 -20.53
C ASP A 49 6.97 14.17 -19.48
N CYS A 50 8.01 13.47 -19.95
CA CYS A 50 9.05 12.96 -19.07
C CYS A 50 9.91 14.09 -18.49
N ASP A 51 10.26 15.08 -19.33
CA ASP A 51 11.04 16.24 -18.90
C ASP A 51 10.23 17.07 -17.90
N MET A 52 8.95 17.31 -18.18
CA MET A 52 8.05 18.01 -17.24
C MET A 52 7.94 17.30 -15.87
N LEU A 53 7.90 15.97 -15.86
CA LEU A 53 7.88 15.23 -14.60
C LEU A 53 9.24 15.31 -13.87
N GLN A 54 10.35 15.37 -14.62
CA GLN A 54 11.66 15.62 -14.03
C GLN A 54 11.76 17.03 -13.43
N ASP A 55 11.25 18.04 -14.14
CA ASP A 55 11.23 19.44 -13.65
C ASP A 55 10.42 19.53 -12.34
N ASP A 56 9.30 18.84 -12.24
CA ASP A 56 8.51 18.79 -11.00
C ASP A 56 9.26 18.11 -9.84
N LEU A 57 10.04 17.05 -10.12
CA LEU A 57 10.90 16.42 -9.11
C LEU A 57 12.01 17.38 -8.63
N ASP A 58 12.55 18.19 -9.53
CA ASP A 58 13.56 19.18 -9.20
C ASP A 58 12.97 20.34 -8.38
N LEU A 59 11.72 20.76 -8.67
CA LEU A 59 10.98 21.72 -7.86
C LEU A 59 10.70 21.19 -6.44
N LEU A 60 10.26 19.94 -6.31
CA LEU A 60 10.07 19.30 -5.00
C LEU A 60 11.38 19.27 -4.20
N TYR A 61 12.49 18.95 -4.86
CA TYR A 61 13.79 18.93 -4.20
C TYR A 61 14.22 20.35 -3.78
N ALA A 62 14.01 21.37 -4.62
CA ALA A 62 14.28 22.76 -4.28
C ALA A 62 13.46 23.22 -3.06
N TRP A 63 12.17 22.91 -3.03
CA TRP A 63 11.29 23.18 -1.89
C TRP A 63 11.82 22.52 -0.61
N SER A 64 12.25 21.26 -0.69
CA SER A 64 12.78 20.50 0.46
C SER A 64 14.04 21.14 1.06
N ASN A 65 14.88 21.75 0.24
CA ASN A 65 16.08 22.47 0.68
C ASN A 65 15.73 23.81 1.33
N GLU A 66 14.78 24.56 0.74
CA GLU A 66 14.33 25.83 1.26
C GLU A 66 13.71 25.69 2.65
N TRP A 67 12.83 24.70 2.81
CA TRP A 67 12.13 24.43 4.07
C TRP A 67 12.89 23.50 5.02
N GLN A 68 14.12 23.10 4.68
CA GLN A 68 14.97 22.21 5.48
C GLN A 68 14.31 20.88 5.88
N MET A 69 13.40 20.37 5.03
CA MET A 69 12.74 19.08 5.17
C MET A 69 13.17 18.18 4.02
N GLN A 70 14.30 17.48 4.20
CA GLN A 70 14.91 16.72 3.13
C GLN A 70 14.14 15.43 2.81
N PHE A 71 13.94 15.14 1.52
CA PHE A 71 13.48 13.84 1.07
C PHE A 71 14.56 12.77 1.27
N ASN A 72 14.13 11.59 1.71
CA ASN A 72 15.02 10.43 1.75
C ASN A 72 15.07 9.80 0.35
N VAL A 73 16.07 10.21 -0.45
CA VAL A 73 16.20 9.79 -1.85
C VAL A 73 16.33 8.27 -1.99
N ASP A 74 16.99 7.58 -1.02
CA ASP A 74 17.13 6.11 -1.02
C ASP A 74 15.78 5.39 -0.87
N LYS A 75 14.76 6.05 -0.34
CA LYS A 75 13.39 5.54 -0.23
C LYS A 75 12.50 5.96 -1.39
N CYS A 76 12.90 6.97 -2.16
CA CYS A 76 12.14 7.42 -3.32
C CYS A 76 12.25 6.42 -4.45
N LYS A 77 11.10 6.07 -5.05
CA LYS A 77 11.01 5.02 -6.05
C LYS A 77 10.20 5.46 -7.26
N VAL A 78 10.52 4.88 -8.40
CA VAL A 78 9.81 5.09 -9.66
C VAL A 78 9.13 3.80 -10.08
N MET A 79 7.87 3.90 -10.48
CA MET A 79 7.15 2.78 -11.08
C MET A 79 6.66 3.16 -12.47
N HIS A 80 7.13 2.43 -13.47
CA HIS A 80 6.67 2.57 -14.85
C HIS A 80 5.43 1.73 -15.09
N ILE A 81 4.30 2.39 -15.31
CA ILE A 81 3.00 1.74 -15.53
C ILE A 81 2.67 1.78 -17.03
N GLY A 82 2.18 0.64 -17.54
CA GLY A 82 1.71 0.53 -18.92
C GLY A 82 2.78 0.08 -19.92
N LYS A 83 2.30 -0.52 -21.03
CA LYS A 83 3.17 -1.14 -22.06
C LYS A 83 3.91 -0.15 -22.94
N LYS A 84 3.42 1.08 -23.05
CA LYS A 84 4.00 2.13 -23.89
C LYS A 84 4.81 3.15 -23.10
N ASN A 85 5.15 2.83 -21.85
CA ASN A 85 5.97 3.71 -21.03
C ASN A 85 7.38 3.80 -21.62
N PRO A 86 7.97 5.00 -21.74
CA PRO A 86 9.30 5.19 -22.32
C PRO A 86 10.45 4.75 -21.39
N PHE A 87 10.16 4.36 -20.15
CA PHE A 87 11.14 3.96 -19.13
C PHE A 87 12.23 5.02 -18.90
N TYR A 88 11.80 6.28 -18.81
CA TYR A 88 12.69 7.40 -18.55
C TYR A 88 13.33 7.28 -17.16
N SER A 89 14.63 7.58 -17.07
CA SER A 89 15.39 7.46 -15.82
C SER A 89 15.32 8.76 -15.03
N TYR A 90 14.44 8.81 -14.03
CA TYR A 90 14.26 9.97 -13.17
C TYR A 90 15.35 10.08 -12.12
N LYS A 91 15.64 11.33 -11.73
CA LYS A 91 16.66 11.66 -10.73
C LYS A 91 16.09 12.61 -9.68
N MET A 92 16.63 12.56 -8.48
CA MET A 92 16.41 13.56 -7.44
C MET A 92 17.76 13.87 -6.79
N ASN A 93 18.12 15.13 -6.70
CA ASN A 93 19.46 15.56 -6.24
C ASN A 93 20.61 14.89 -7.02
N GLY A 94 20.48 14.76 -8.32
CA GLY A 94 21.47 14.09 -9.17
C GLY A 94 21.57 12.57 -9.03
N ALA A 95 20.96 11.97 -8.00
CA ALA A 95 20.91 10.52 -7.82
C ALA A 95 19.74 9.90 -8.61
N LYS A 96 20.03 8.81 -9.32
CA LYS A 96 18.98 8.04 -10.02
C LYS A 96 18.04 7.39 -9.01
N LEU A 97 16.73 7.54 -9.21
CA LEU A 97 15.71 6.88 -8.39
C LEU A 97 15.64 5.38 -8.72
N GLU A 98 15.36 4.56 -7.69
CA GLU A 98 15.21 3.12 -7.84
C GLU A 98 13.92 2.81 -8.62
N GLU A 99 14.05 2.02 -9.70
CA GLU A 99 12.93 1.55 -10.49
C GLU A 99 12.36 0.27 -9.88
N VAL A 100 11.05 0.27 -9.60
CA VAL A 100 10.36 -0.86 -8.98
C VAL A 100 9.18 -1.32 -9.82
N THR A 101 8.89 -2.61 -9.77
CA THR A 101 7.71 -3.20 -10.42
C THR A 101 6.55 -3.42 -9.45
N VAL A 102 6.83 -3.40 -8.15
CA VAL A 102 5.85 -3.54 -7.07
C VAL A 102 6.27 -2.63 -5.93
N GLU A 103 5.35 -1.84 -5.41
CA GLU A 103 5.56 -1.01 -4.24
C GLU A 103 4.39 -1.13 -3.27
N LYS A 104 4.70 -0.97 -1.98
CA LYS A 104 3.69 -0.99 -0.92
C LYS A 104 3.26 0.44 -0.59
N ASP A 105 2.02 0.76 -0.93
CA ASP A 105 1.41 2.06 -0.71
C ASP A 105 0.29 2.00 0.32
N LEU A 106 0.37 2.77 1.40
CA LEU A 106 -0.62 2.81 2.49
C LEU A 106 -1.09 1.41 2.93
N GLY A 107 -0.18 0.44 2.94
CA GLY A 107 -0.46 -0.94 3.34
C GLY A 107 -0.90 -1.88 2.22
N VAL A 108 -1.20 -1.37 1.02
CA VAL A 108 -1.61 -2.13 -0.18
C VAL A 108 -0.42 -2.25 -1.14
N TYR A 109 -0.21 -3.42 -1.72
CA TYR A 109 0.78 -3.62 -2.77
C TYR A 109 0.20 -3.29 -4.14
N ILE A 110 0.83 -2.33 -4.79
CA ILE A 110 0.54 -1.92 -6.17
C ILE A 110 1.62 -2.48 -7.08
N SER A 111 1.23 -3.04 -8.21
CA SER A 111 2.15 -3.54 -9.24
C SER A 111 2.05 -2.70 -10.52
N ASN A 112 3.13 -2.68 -11.30
CA ASN A 112 3.22 -1.91 -12.53
C ASN A 112 2.21 -2.34 -13.63
N ASP A 113 1.63 -3.55 -13.51
CA ASP A 113 0.55 -4.04 -14.37
C ASP A 113 -0.86 -3.71 -13.82
N VAL A 114 -0.92 -3.01 -12.69
CA VAL A 114 -2.15 -2.58 -11.99
C VAL A 114 -3.10 -3.75 -11.65
N LYS A 115 -2.55 -4.96 -11.48
CA LYS A 115 -3.35 -6.13 -11.09
C LYS A 115 -3.33 -6.38 -9.60
N PRO A 116 -4.45 -6.83 -9.00
CA PRO A 116 -4.52 -7.08 -7.57
C PRO A 116 -3.80 -8.36 -7.12
N SER A 117 -3.24 -9.15 -8.05
CA SER A 117 -2.70 -10.49 -7.74
C SER A 117 -1.58 -10.47 -6.70
N VAL A 118 -0.70 -9.45 -6.73
CA VAL A 118 0.38 -9.32 -5.73
C VAL A 118 -0.20 -9.04 -4.36
N GLN A 119 -1.14 -8.12 -4.26
CA GLN A 119 -1.84 -7.82 -3.01
C GLN A 119 -2.60 -9.04 -2.47
N CYS A 120 -3.32 -9.77 -3.32
CA CYS A 120 -4.02 -11.00 -2.96
C CYS A 120 -3.06 -12.04 -2.37
N GLN A 121 -1.90 -12.22 -2.99
CA GLN A 121 -0.86 -13.12 -2.51
C GLN A 121 -0.33 -12.70 -1.12
N GLN A 122 -0.05 -11.42 -0.93
CA GLN A 122 0.44 -10.90 0.34
C GLN A 122 -0.61 -11.01 1.46
N SER A 123 -1.87 -10.69 1.16
CA SER A 123 -3.00 -10.85 2.08
C SER A 123 -3.19 -12.30 2.48
N TYR A 124 -3.14 -13.22 1.52
CA TYR A 124 -3.18 -14.66 1.77
C TYR A 124 -2.05 -15.13 2.70
N LEU A 125 -0.81 -14.72 2.42
CA LEU A 125 0.34 -15.13 3.23
C LEU A 125 0.24 -14.63 4.68
N ARG A 126 -0.17 -13.37 4.88
CA ARG A 126 -0.36 -12.77 6.21
C ARG A 126 -1.48 -13.44 6.97
N ALA A 127 -2.65 -13.60 6.35
CA ALA A 127 -3.80 -14.25 6.94
C ALA A 127 -3.50 -15.72 7.30
N ASN A 128 -2.80 -16.44 6.46
CA ASN A 128 -2.42 -17.83 6.68
C ASN A 128 -1.40 -17.98 7.82
N ARG A 129 -0.44 -17.04 7.93
CA ARG A 129 0.51 -16.99 9.05
C ARG A 129 -0.24 -16.76 10.37
N MET A 130 -1.19 -15.82 10.38
CA MET A 130 -1.99 -15.51 11.55
C MET A 130 -2.93 -16.66 11.93
N LEU A 131 -3.55 -17.32 10.95
CA LEU A 131 -4.34 -18.53 11.20
C LEU A 131 -3.49 -19.65 11.81
N GLY A 132 -2.27 -19.81 11.33
CA GLY A 132 -1.30 -20.75 11.92
C GLY A 132 -0.94 -20.40 13.38
N PHE A 133 -0.77 -19.11 13.68
CA PHE A 133 -0.55 -18.62 15.03
C PHE A 133 -1.72 -18.92 15.96
N VAL A 134 -2.95 -18.58 15.55
CA VAL A 134 -4.17 -18.88 16.30
C VAL A 134 -4.28 -20.39 16.59
N LYS A 135 -4.05 -21.22 15.55
CA LYS A 135 -4.15 -22.68 15.69
C LYS A 135 -3.16 -23.26 16.72
N ARG A 136 -1.94 -22.72 16.79
CA ARG A 136 -0.89 -23.22 17.70
C ARG A 136 -1.06 -22.73 19.15
N ASN A 137 -1.53 -21.51 19.32
CA ASN A 137 -1.53 -20.88 20.66
C ASN A 137 -2.89 -20.96 21.39
N ILE A 138 -3.98 -21.25 20.67
CA ILE A 138 -5.30 -21.38 21.29
C ILE A 138 -5.58 -22.85 21.60
N ILE A 139 -5.59 -23.18 22.88
CA ILE A 139 -5.86 -24.54 23.38
C ILE A 139 -7.35 -24.84 23.26
N SER A 140 -8.21 -23.88 23.61
CA SER A 140 -9.66 -24.06 23.51
C SER A 140 -10.11 -24.28 22.06
N ARG A 141 -10.91 -25.33 21.84
CA ARG A 141 -11.53 -25.63 20.55
C ARG A 141 -13.00 -25.22 20.49
N HIS A 142 -13.46 -24.41 21.46
CA HIS A 142 -14.82 -23.93 21.46
C HIS A 142 -15.08 -23.04 20.24
N PRO A 143 -16.16 -23.32 19.46
CA PRO A 143 -16.41 -22.63 18.18
C PRO A 143 -16.48 -21.11 18.28
N SER A 144 -17.10 -20.57 19.33
CA SER A 144 -17.22 -19.11 19.52
C SER A 144 -15.85 -18.44 19.73
N ILE A 145 -14.95 -19.07 20.50
CA ILE A 145 -13.60 -18.54 20.75
C ILE A 145 -12.80 -18.52 19.45
N LEU A 146 -12.78 -19.65 18.72
CA LEU A 146 -12.06 -19.74 17.45
C LEU A 146 -12.61 -18.76 16.41
N LEU A 147 -13.94 -18.59 16.34
CA LEU A 147 -14.58 -17.64 15.45
C LEU A 147 -14.20 -16.20 15.79
N ASN A 148 -14.19 -15.83 17.07
CA ASN A 148 -13.77 -14.50 17.50
C ASN A 148 -12.29 -14.25 17.17
N MET A 149 -11.41 -15.23 17.41
CA MET A 149 -10.00 -15.13 17.02
C MET A 149 -9.82 -14.98 15.51
N TYR A 150 -10.59 -15.71 14.69
CA TYR A 150 -10.56 -15.56 13.25
C TYR A 150 -10.99 -14.14 12.82
N LYS A 151 -12.10 -13.64 13.35
CA LYS A 151 -12.63 -12.31 13.03
C LYS A 151 -11.67 -11.19 13.44
N SER A 152 -10.98 -11.33 14.58
CA SER A 152 -10.11 -10.29 15.12
C SER A 152 -8.69 -10.33 14.52
N PHE A 153 -8.14 -11.51 14.24
CA PHE A 153 -6.73 -11.64 13.87
C PHE A 153 -6.49 -12.07 12.42
N VAL A 154 -7.41 -12.83 11.82
CA VAL A 154 -7.19 -13.38 10.48
C VAL A 154 -7.92 -12.57 9.40
N ARG A 155 -9.20 -12.35 9.61
CA ARG A 155 -10.09 -11.68 8.67
C ARG A 155 -9.62 -10.25 8.27
N PRO A 156 -9.12 -9.41 9.18
CA PRO A 156 -8.64 -8.08 8.82
C PRO A 156 -7.53 -8.08 7.76
N HIS A 157 -6.68 -9.11 7.73
CA HIS A 157 -5.65 -9.24 6.70
C HIS A 157 -6.21 -9.53 5.31
N LEU A 158 -7.41 -10.11 5.21
CA LEU A 158 -8.08 -10.43 3.95
C LEU A 158 -8.95 -9.26 3.45
N GLU A 159 -9.36 -8.36 4.34
CA GLU A 159 -10.36 -7.32 4.04
C GLU A 159 -9.79 -5.90 4.09
N TYR A 160 -8.57 -5.73 4.63
CA TYR A 160 -7.96 -4.39 4.71
C TYR A 160 -7.94 -3.71 3.35
N CYS A 161 -8.58 -2.55 3.26
CA CYS A 161 -8.65 -1.71 2.06
C CYS A 161 -9.14 -2.45 0.80
N SER A 162 -10.01 -3.46 0.97
CA SER A 162 -10.51 -4.31 -0.12
C SER A 162 -11.16 -3.54 -1.29
N PRO A 163 -11.83 -2.39 -1.11
CA PRO A 163 -12.35 -1.62 -2.23
C PRO A 163 -11.28 -1.19 -3.24
N ALA A 164 -10.03 -0.98 -2.79
CA ALA A 164 -8.94 -0.56 -3.66
C ALA A 164 -8.35 -1.70 -4.51
N TRP A 165 -8.48 -2.97 -4.08
CA TRP A 165 -7.82 -4.11 -4.72
C TRP A 165 -8.70 -5.34 -4.89
N SER A 166 -10.01 -5.24 -4.74
CA SER A 166 -10.93 -6.38 -4.81
C SER A 166 -10.62 -7.29 -6.02
N PRO A 167 -10.36 -8.60 -5.80
CA PRO A 167 -9.92 -9.49 -6.87
C PRO A 167 -11.04 -9.78 -7.85
N HIS A 168 -10.80 -9.55 -9.13
CA HIS A 168 -11.70 -9.95 -10.21
C HIS A 168 -11.30 -11.28 -10.85
N TYR A 169 -10.02 -11.67 -10.78
CA TYR A 169 -9.56 -12.96 -11.31
C TYR A 169 -9.96 -14.13 -10.41
N LYS A 170 -10.47 -15.21 -11.01
CA LYS A 170 -10.88 -16.44 -10.30
C LYS A 170 -9.72 -17.02 -9.47
N LYS A 171 -8.49 -17.01 -10.01
CA LYS A 171 -7.30 -17.52 -9.30
C LYS A 171 -7.06 -16.80 -7.96
N ASP A 172 -7.24 -15.49 -7.93
CA ASP A 172 -6.99 -14.65 -6.76
C ASP A 172 -8.12 -14.82 -5.72
N LYS A 173 -9.38 -14.93 -6.17
CA LYS A 173 -10.52 -15.25 -5.31
C LYS A 173 -10.31 -16.61 -4.63
N VAL A 174 -9.99 -17.65 -5.40
CA VAL A 174 -9.72 -19.00 -4.88
C VAL A 174 -8.55 -18.98 -3.88
N LEU A 175 -7.52 -18.15 -4.12
CA LEU A 175 -6.39 -18.04 -3.22
C LEU A 175 -6.82 -17.52 -1.84
N LEU A 176 -7.60 -16.45 -1.79
CA LEU A 176 -8.10 -15.88 -0.54
C LEU A 176 -9.08 -16.85 0.18
N GLU A 177 -9.95 -17.52 -0.58
CA GLU A 177 -10.87 -18.51 -0.03
C GLU A 177 -10.17 -19.69 0.64
N ARG A 178 -8.95 -20.04 0.23
CA ARG A 178 -8.17 -21.12 0.87
C ARG A 178 -7.97 -20.89 2.36
N VAL A 179 -7.82 -19.63 2.81
CA VAL A 179 -7.67 -19.30 4.23
C VAL A 179 -8.95 -19.64 4.97
N GLN A 180 -10.10 -19.24 4.43
CA GLN A 180 -11.40 -19.50 5.03
C GLN A 180 -11.72 -21.00 5.07
N ARG A 181 -11.47 -21.72 3.96
CA ARG A 181 -11.61 -23.19 3.91
C ARG A 181 -10.70 -23.90 4.91
N ARG A 182 -9.46 -23.38 5.11
CA ARG A 182 -8.55 -23.92 6.12
C ARG A 182 -9.05 -23.66 7.54
N PHE A 183 -9.68 -22.51 7.79
CA PHE A 183 -10.31 -22.20 9.08
C PHE A 183 -11.53 -23.09 9.33
N SER A 184 -12.46 -23.21 8.37
CA SER A 184 -13.68 -24.02 8.52
C SER A 184 -13.39 -25.50 8.81
N ARG A 185 -12.27 -26.03 8.29
CA ARG A 185 -11.83 -27.42 8.60
C ARG A 185 -11.45 -27.65 10.07
N LEU A 186 -11.33 -26.60 10.88
CA LEU A 186 -11.15 -26.76 12.33
C LEU A 186 -12.43 -27.23 13.04
N PHE A 187 -13.58 -27.14 12.35
CA PHE A 187 -14.90 -27.52 12.87
C PHE A 187 -15.39 -28.75 12.10
N ASN A 188 -15.66 -29.85 12.81
CA ASN A 188 -16.08 -31.12 12.19
C ASN A 188 -17.37 -30.97 11.37
N HIS A 189 -18.35 -30.17 11.86
CA HIS A 189 -19.63 -29.96 11.19
C HIS A 189 -19.58 -29.01 10.00
N LEU A 190 -18.49 -28.23 9.84
CA LEU A 190 -18.33 -27.26 8.73
C LEU A 190 -17.42 -27.77 7.61
N ARG A 191 -16.87 -29.00 7.74
CA ARG A 191 -15.89 -29.53 6.76
C ARG A 191 -16.45 -29.68 5.36
N HIS A 192 -17.77 -29.84 5.23
CA HIS A 192 -18.47 -30.11 3.97
C HIS A 192 -19.18 -28.88 3.38
N LEU A 193 -19.19 -27.74 4.09
CA LEU A 193 -19.81 -26.53 3.58
C LEU A 193 -18.86 -25.81 2.62
N GLU A 194 -19.31 -25.58 1.40
CA GLU A 194 -18.69 -24.62 0.48
C GLU A 194 -19.11 -23.22 0.91
N PHE A 195 -18.19 -22.52 1.56
CA PHE A 195 -18.41 -21.10 1.88
C PHE A 195 -17.99 -20.25 0.69
N TRP A 196 -18.97 -19.66 0.06
CA TRP A 196 -18.75 -18.57 -0.88
C TRP A 196 -18.32 -17.34 -0.04
N ILE A 197 -17.18 -16.75 -0.37
CA ILE A 197 -16.94 -15.38 0.05
C ILE A 197 -18.01 -14.59 -0.69
N THR A 198 -19.01 -14.09 0.04
CA THR A 198 -19.88 -13.06 -0.50
C THR A 198 -18.94 -11.97 -0.99
N PRO A 199 -19.02 -11.53 -2.26
CA PRO A 199 -18.27 -10.38 -2.69
C PRO A 199 -18.56 -9.29 -1.66
N LEU A 200 -17.50 -8.70 -1.11
CA LEU A 200 -17.63 -7.57 -0.21
C LEU A 200 -18.41 -6.51 -0.99
N GLY A 201 -19.72 -6.38 -0.67
CA GLY A 201 -20.59 -5.36 -1.21
C GLY A 201 -20.19 -3.98 -0.73
#